data_db48f3f17ff8888978d1a1c7dfa9fd42
#
_entry.id   db48f3f17ff8888978d1a1c7dfa9fd42
#
_cell.length_a   1.000
_cell.length_b   1.000
_cell.length_c   1.000
_cell.angle_alpha   90.00
_cell.angle_beta   90.00
_cell.angle_gamma   90.00
#
_symmetry.space_group_name_H-M   'P 1'
#
loop_
_entity.id
_entity.type
_entity.pdbx_description
1 polymer ?
#
loop_
_entity_poly.entity_id
_entity_poly.type
_entity_poly.pdbx_seq_one_letter_code
_entity_poly.pdbx_strand_id
1 'polypeptide(L)'
;MSKEEADLDWVYDIVLQLIRSPEFRNPIKDFIDDNCNTFIGVEENTFEQGALHKQFVQLIDNLLDTITKDIGITEEMFCLAAKKGLKEPKAKKYFEQLISFTNYNYFKNLMTKRNFQLEELAYKQMMADKNQNQEGEGEENEEELEKKRKEMEENELQCALKMSLAAEEEKKKTRRN
;
A
#
# COMPACT_ATOMS: atom_id res chain seq x y z
N MET A 1 -6.60 8.02 35.01
CA MET A 1 -5.65 7.51 33.99
C MET A 1 -4.45 6.98 34.74
N SER A 2 -4.17 5.70 34.55
CA SER A 2 -2.94 5.10 35.08
C SER A 2 -1.73 5.62 34.27
N LYS A 3 -0.55 5.59 34.87
CA LYS A 3 0.70 6.01 34.19
C LYS A 3 0.91 5.19 32.90
N GLU A 4 0.54 3.92 32.91
CA GLU A 4 0.62 3.00 31.76
C GLU A 4 -0.33 3.39 30.62
N GLU A 5 -1.52 3.94 30.91
CA GLU A 5 -2.44 4.45 29.88
C GLU A 5 -1.90 5.71 29.21
N ALA A 6 -1.30 6.62 29.98
CA ALA A 6 -0.69 7.84 29.45
C ALA A 6 0.54 7.52 28.57
N ASP A 7 1.36 6.54 28.97
CA ASP A 7 2.51 6.07 28.19
C ASP A 7 2.06 5.42 26.87
N LEU A 8 0.96 4.68 26.87
CA LEU A 8 0.40 4.06 25.65
C LEU A 8 -0.19 5.12 24.69
N ASP A 9 -0.82 6.17 25.20
CA ASP A 9 -1.38 7.25 24.39
C ASP A 9 -0.26 8.02 23.67
N TRP A 10 0.82 8.33 24.37
CA TRP A 10 1.99 8.97 23.80
C TRP A 10 2.64 8.10 22.70
N VAL A 11 2.85 6.80 22.94
CA VAL A 11 3.40 5.87 21.95
C VAL A 11 2.50 5.79 20.72
N TYR A 12 1.19 5.70 20.91
CA TYR A 12 0.23 5.69 19.83
C TYR A 12 0.33 6.94 18.94
N ASP A 13 0.39 8.12 19.53
CA ASP A 13 0.47 9.38 18.78
C ASP A 13 1.77 9.46 17.97
N ILE A 14 2.89 9.05 18.56
CA ILE A 14 4.19 9.02 17.87
C ILE A 14 4.17 8.02 16.72
N VAL A 15 3.71 6.79 16.94
CA VAL A 15 3.63 5.76 15.89
C VAL A 15 2.72 6.24 14.75
N LEU A 16 1.59 6.87 15.05
CA LEU A 16 0.71 7.43 14.03
C LEU A 16 1.38 8.55 13.23
N GLN A 17 2.07 9.47 13.91
CA GLN A 17 2.81 10.54 13.26
C GLN A 17 3.89 9.98 12.34
N LEU A 18 4.58 8.95 12.79
CA LEU A 18 5.63 8.27 12.07
C LEU A 18 5.16 7.62 10.77
N ILE A 19 4.10 6.79 10.83
CA ILE A 19 3.53 6.13 9.64
C ILE A 19 3.08 7.18 8.60
N ARG A 20 2.77 8.39 9.05
CA ARG A 20 2.38 9.52 8.17
C ARG A 20 3.54 10.36 7.71
N SER A 21 4.71 10.21 8.30
CA SER A 21 5.87 11.03 8.00
C SER A 21 6.46 10.75 6.61
N PRO A 22 7.10 11.74 5.99
CA PRO A 22 7.82 11.56 4.73
C PRO A 22 8.95 10.53 4.83
N GLU A 23 9.64 10.47 5.98
CA GLU A 23 10.75 9.57 6.24
C GLU A 23 10.34 8.10 6.13
N PHE A 24 9.10 7.77 6.52
CA PHE A 24 8.54 6.44 6.37
C PHE A 24 7.94 6.23 4.97
N ARG A 25 7.24 7.24 4.43
CA ARG A 25 6.45 7.07 3.20
C ARG A 25 7.26 7.18 1.91
N ASN A 26 8.30 8.04 1.89
CA ASN A 26 9.08 8.26 0.67
C ASN A 26 9.84 7.00 0.23
N PRO A 27 10.59 6.28 1.10
CA PRO A 27 11.28 5.05 0.68
C PRO A 27 10.32 3.97 0.14
N ILE A 28 9.11 3.88 0.71
CA ILE A 28 8.08 2.95 0.24
C ILE A 28 7.60 3.35 -1.15
N LYS A 29 7.33 4.66 -1.36
CA LYS A 29 6.91 5.19 -2.65
C LYS A 29 8.00 5.00 -3.71
N ASP A 30 9.23 5.33 -3.38
CA ASP A 30 10.36 5.20 -4.29
C ASP A 30 10.57 3.73 -4.72
N PHE A 31 10.47 2.79 -3.77
CA PHE A 31 10.53 1.36 -4.07
C PHE A 31 9.43 0.93 -5.05
N ILE A 32 8.21 1.43 -4.87
CA ILE A 32 7.07 1.13 -5.76
C ILE A 32 7.31 1.73 -7.13
N ASP A 33 7.75 2.98 -7.22
CA ASP A 33 8.01 3.69 -8.48
C ASP A 33 9.12 3.00 -9.29
N ASP A 34 10.17 2.53 -8.64
CA ASP A 34 11.32 1.88 -9.28
C ASP A 34 10.99 0.46 -9.80
N ASN A 35 10.04 -0.25 -9.17
CA ASN A 35 9.80 -1.67 -9.43
C ASN A 35 8.43 -2.00 -10.04
N CYS A 36 7.52 -1.04 -10.17
CA CYS A 36 6.16 -1.30 -10.67
C CYS A 36 6.13 -1.83 -12.11
N ASN A 37 7.15 -1.56 -12.92
CA ASN A 37 7.27 -2.02 -14.29
C ASN A 37 7.28 -3.56 -14.42
N THR A 38 7.72 -4.29 -13.40
CA THR A 38 7.72 -5.76 -13.36
C THR A 38 6.31 -6.36 -13.30
N PHE A 39 5.29 -5.53 -13.07
CA PHE A 39 3.90 -5.94 -12.89
C PHE A 39 2.99 -5.61 -14.10
N ILE A 40 3.58 -5.44 -15.28
CA ILE A 40 2.85 -5.16 -16.52
C ILE A 40 2.27 -6.46 -17.10
N GLY A 41 0.95 -6.50 -17.34
CA GLY A 41 0.32 -7.50 -18.21
C GLY A 41 0.45 -8.97 -17.81
N VAL A 42 0.88 -9.27 -16.58
CA VAL A 42 1.15 -10.64 -16.12
C VAL A 42 0.01 -11.11 -15.20
N GLU A 43 -0.85 -12.00 -15.72
CA GLU A 43 -1.90 -12.66 -14.92
C GLU A 43 -1.29 -13.61 -13.87
N GLU A 44 -0.23 -14.33 -14.23
CA GLU A 44 0.44 -15.28 -13.34
C GLU A 44 1.51 -14.62 -12.48
N ASN A 45 1.64 -15.10 -11.24
CA ASN A 45 2.66 -14.60 -10.32
C ASN A 45 4.04 -15.15 -10.70
N THR A 46 4.97 -14.29 -11.05
CA THR A 46 6.34 -14.67 -11.38
C THR A 46 7.20 -14.81 -10.12
N PHE A 47 8.29 -15.56 -10.25
CA PHE A 47 9.29 -15.68 -9.19
C PHE A 47 9.90 -14.32 -8.82
N GLU A 48 10.12 -13.48 -9.81
CA GLU A 48 10.66 -12.12 -9.66
C GLU A 48 9.73 -11.23 -8.83
N GLN A 49 8.42 -11.25 -9.13
CA GLN A 49 7.41 -10.52 -8.35
C GLN A 49 7.37 -10.99 -6.89
N GLY A 50 7.52 -12.31 -6.66
CA GLY A 50 7.62 -12.85 -5.31
C GLY A 50 8.88 -12.40 -4.57
N ALA A 51 10.00 -12.28 -5.27
CA ALA A 51 11.25 -11.76 -4.72
C ALA A 51 11.14 -10.27 -4.37
N LEU A 52 10.54 -9.47 -5.24
CA LEU A 52 10.26 -8.05 -4.98
C LEU A 52 9.35 -7.85 -3.77
N HIS A 53 8.32 -8.68 -3.61
CA HIS A 53 7.47 -8.60 -2.41
C HIS A 53 8.26 -8.86 -1.12
N LYS A 54 9.17 -9.84 -1.11
CA LYS A 54 10.03 -10.09 0.06
C LYS A 54 10.93 -8.90 0.36
N GLN A 55 11.52 -8.28 -0.66
CA GLN A 55 12.35 -7.08 -0.49
C GLN A 55 11.52 -5.90 0.03
N PHE A 56 10.28 -5.74 -0.44
CA PHE A 56 9.36 -4.72 0.02
C PHE A 56 8.99 -4.88 1.50
N VAL A 57 8.65 -6.10 1.93
CA VAL A 57 8.38 -6.39 3.34
C VAL A 57 9.62 -6.09 4.20
N GLN A 58 10.80 -6.53 3.74
CA GLN A 58 12.05 -6.27 4.45
C GLN A 58 12.38 -4.77 4.55
N LEU A 59 12.08 -3.98 3.52
CA LEU A 59 12.22 -2.53 3.57
C LEU A 59 11.35 -1.93 4.67
N ILE A 60 10.07 -2.36 4.76
CA ILE A 60 9.15 -1.87 5.78
C ILE A 60 9.60 -2.26 7.18
N ASP A 61 10.02 -3.51 7.37
CA ASP A 61 10.53 -4.00 8.65
C ASP A 61 11.77 -3.19 9.09
N ASN A 62 12.69 -2.93 8.17
CA ASN A 62 13.89 -2.11 8.45
C ASN A 62 13.52 -0.67 8.83
N LEU A 63 12.56 -0.07 8.12
CA LEU A 63 12.08 1.28 8.43
C LEU A 63 11.45 1.34 9.82
N LEU A 64 10.59 0.39 10.16
CA LEU A 64 9.96 0.30 11.47
C LEU A 64 10.99 0.07 12.57
N ASP A 65 11.94 -0.82 12.36
CA ASP A 65 13.00 -1.16 13.32
C ASP A 65 13.91 0.06 13.60
N THR A 66 14.34 0.76 12.55
CA THR A 66 15.15 1.98 12.68
C THR A 66 14.43 3.02 13.52
N ILE A 67 13.18 3.27 13.20
CA ILE A 67 12.38 4.32 13.82
C ILE A 67 12.00 3.97 15.26
N THR A 68 11.62 2.72 15.53
CA THR A 68 11.34 2.27 16.92
C THR A 68 12.56 2.38 17.80
N LYS A 69 13.75 2.09 17.27
CA LYS A 69 15.03 2.25 17.98
C LYS A 69 15.36 3.71 18.23
N ASP A 70 15.20 4.59 17.26
CA ASP A 70 15.51 6.03 17.40
C ASP A 70 14.63 6.70 18.44
N ILE A 71 13.38 6.26 18.59
CA ILE A 71 12.41 6.79 19.56
C ILE A 71 12.53 6.08 20.93
N GLY A 72 13.20 4.92 20.98
CA GLY A 72 13.32 4.10 22.20
C GLY A 72 12.03 3.35 22.55
N ILE A 73 11.20 3.02 21.56
CA ILE A 73 9.98 2.24 21.72
C ILE A 73 10.31 0.76 21.53
N THR A 74 9.78 -0.09 22.41
CA THR A 74 9.90 -1.55 22.24
C THR A 74 8.88 -2.07 21.22
N GLU A 75 9.16 -3.24 20.64
CA GLU A 75 8.26 -3.92 19.73
C GLU A 75 6.88 -4.18 20.37
N GLU A 76 6.85 -4.51 21.65
CA GLU A 76 5.63 -4.72 22.43
C GLU A 76 4.79 -3.43 22.51
N MET A 77 5.43 -2.31 22.79
CA MET A 77 4.77 -0.98 22.83
C MET A 77 4.22 -0.61 21.46
N PHE A 78 4.98 -0.87 20.38
CA PHE A 78 4.52 -0.67 19.01
C PHE A 78 3.27 -1.53 18.70
N CYS A 79 3.29 -2.82 19.06
CA CYS A 79 2.14 -3.71 18.86
C CYS A 79 0.90 -3.24 19.63
N LEU A 80 1.05 -2.73 20.84
CA LEU A 80 -0.06 -2.17 21.62
C LEU A 80 -0.62 -0.90 20.99
N ALA A 81 0.25 -0.01 20.51
CA ALA A 81 -0.15 1.18 19.79
C ALA A 81 -0.89 0.84 18.48
N ALA A 82 -0.41 -0.15 17.72
CA ALA A 82 -1.06 -0.62 16.51
C ALA A 82 -2.46 -1.21 16.79
N LYS A 83 -2.61 -2.02 17.85
CA LYS A 83 -3.92 -2.55 18.28
C LYS A 83 -4.89 -1.44 18.67
N LYS A 84 -4.41 -0.37 19.31
CA LYS A 84 -5.21 0.81 19.61
C LYS A 84 -5.61 1.54 18.33
N GLY A 85 -4.65 1.77 17.44
CA GLY A 85 -4.86 2.46 16.15
C GLY A 85 -5.89 1.78 15.25
N LEU A 86 -5.96 0.45 15.25
CA LEU A 86 -6.98 -0.32 14.52
C LEU A 86 -8.41 -0.10 15.05
N LYS A 87 -8.57 0.34 16.30
CA LYS A 87 -9.88 0.66 16.91
C LYS A 87 -10.29 2.10 16.68
N GLU A 88 -9.34 2.99 16.42
CA GLU A 88 -9.58 4.42 16.26
C GLU A 88 -9.98 4.74 14.80
N PRO A 89 -11.19 5.27 14.53
CA PRO A 89 -11.68 5.49 13.16
C PRO A 89 -10.77 6.37 12.30
N LYS A 90 -10.11 7.37 12.91
CA LYS A 90 -9.22 8.31 12.22
C LYS A 90 -7.87 7.72 11.83
N ALA A 91 -7.38 6.74 12.59
CA ALA A 91 -6.08 6.12 12.39
C ALA A 91 -6.16 4.75 11.72
N LYS A 92 -7.29 4.07 11.82
CA LYS A 92 -7.52 2.70 11.37
C LYS A 92 -6.97 2.44 9.97
N LYS A 93 -7.24 3.34 9.02
CA LYS A 93 -6.77 3.23 7.63
C LYS A 93 -5.25 3.09 7.52
N TYR A 94 -4.49 3.82 8.32
CA TYR A 94 -3.03 3.81 8.27
C TYR A 94 -2.46 2.49 8.81
N PHE A 95 -3.02 2.00 9.91
CA PHE A 95 -2.59 0.73 10.51
C PHE A 95 -3.05 -0.48 9.68
N GLU A 96 -4.24 -0.45 9.08
CA GLU A 96 -4.69 -1.47 8.13
C GLU A 96 -3.79 -1.52 6.90
N GLN A 97 -3.39 -0.36 6.38
CA GLN A 97 -2.46 -0.28 5.26
C GLN A 97 -1.10 -0.89 5.62
N LEU A 98 -0.56 -0.58 6.79
CA LEU A 98 0.70 -1.13 7.26
C LEU A 98 0.67 -2.67 7.31
N ILE A 99 -0.40 -3.23 7.89
CA ILE A 99 -0.59 -4.68 7.95
C ILE A 99 -0.78 -5.27 6.55
N SER A 100 -1.47 -4.56 5.66
CA SER A 100 -1.74 -5.02 4.30
C SER A 100 -0.47 -5.14 3.45
N PHE A 101 0.60 -4.43 3.77
CA PHE A 101 1.88 -4.52 3.06
C PHE A 101 2.50 -5.92 3.08
N THR A 102 2.22 -6.72 4.10
CA THR A 102 2.67 -8.12 4.17
C THR A 102 1.88 -9.06 3.25
N ASN A 103 0.72 -8.60 2.75
CA ASN A 103 -0.13 -9.39 1.87
C ASN A 103 0.32 -9.23 0.41
N TYR A 104 0.69 -10.35 -0.23
CA TYR A 104 1.16 -10.34 -1.62
C TYR A 104 0.13 -9.77 -2.62
N ASN A 105 -1.16 -10.10 -2.46
CA ASN A 105 -2.18 -9.61 -3.39
C ASN A 105 -2.38 -8.10 -3.26
N TYR A 106 -2.30 -7.57 -2.04
CA TYR A 106 -2.32 -6.13 -1.82
C TYR A 106 -1.10 -5.45 -2.46
N PHE A 107 0.09 -6.01 -2.27
CA PHE A 107 1.31 -5.53 -2.89
C PHE A 107 1.23 -5.55 -4.43
N LYS A 108 0.78 -6.68 -5.02
CA LYS A 108 0.59 -6.80 -6.48
C LYS A 108 -0.35 -5.70 -7.01
N ASN A 109 -1.48 -5.48 -6.35
CA ASN A 109 -2.42 -4.43 -6.75
C ASN A 109 -1.82 -3.03 -6.64
N LEU A 110 -1.03 -2.78 -5.57
CA LEU A 110 -0.34 -1.51 -5.39
C LEU A 110 0.63 -1.22 -6.54
N MET A 111 1.41 -2.22 -6.94
CA MET A 111 2.37 -2.15 -8.06
C MET A 111 1.66 -1.95 -9.39
N THR A 112 0.64 -2.75 -9.69
CA THR A 112 -0.14 -2.65 -10.94
C THR A 112 -0.83 -1.29 -11.05
N LYS A 113 -1.42 -0.80 -9.97
CA LYS A 113 -2.07 0.51 -9.93
C LYS A 113 -1.06 1.64 -10.18
N ARG A 114 0.12 1.55 -9.59
CA ARG A 114 1.15 2.57 -9.82
C ARG A 114 1.67 2.56 -11.24
N ASN A 115 1.90 1.40 -11.80
CA ASN A 115 2.30 1.26 -13.20
C ASN A 115 1.28 1.93 -14.13
N PHE A 116 0.00 1.61 -13.96
CA PHE A 116 -1.07 2.23 -14.74
C PHE A 116 -1.11 3.77 -14.59
N GLN A 117 -0.93 4.30 -13.37
CA GLN A 117 -0.87 5.75 -13.16
C GLN A 117 0.29 6.40 -13.92
N LEU A 118 1.43 5.71 -14.02
CA LEU A 118 2.58 6.20 -14.78
C LEU A 118 2.31 6.14 -16.29
N GLU A 119 1.69 5.07 -16.78
CA GLU A 119 1.25 4.96 -18.19
C GLU A 119 0.25 6.09 -18.54
N GLU A 120 -0.75 6.31 -17.69
CA GLU A 120 -1.75 7.39 -17.89
C GLU A 120 -1.08 8.78 -17.91
N LEU A 121 -0.11 9.00 -17.02
CA LEU A 121 0.63 10.25 -16.97
C LEU A 121 1.47 10.48 -18.22
N ALA A 122 2.18 9.44 -18.67
CA ALA A 122 2.98 9.47 -19.89
C ALA A 122 2.10 9.74 -21.12
N TYR A 123 0.94 9.08 -21.20
CA TYR A 123 -0.02 9.31 -22.28
C TYR A 123 -0.52 10.76 -22.30
N LYS A 124 -0.90 11.32 -21.16
CA LYS A 124 -1.34 12.72 -21.05
C LYS A 124 -0.25 13.70 -21.47
N GLN A 125 1.01 13.43 -21.12
CA GLN A 125 2.15 14.24 -21.54
C GLN A 125 2.36 14.17 -23.06
N MET A 126 2.31 12.97 -23.64
CA MET A 126 2.44 12.79 -25.09
C MET A 126 1.32 13.52 -25.85
N MET A 127 0.08 13.49 -25.34
CA MET A 127 -1.05 14.21 -25.93
C MET A 127 -0.91 15.73 -25.82
N ALA A 128 -0.41 16.23 -24.68
CA ALA A 128 -0.13 17.65 -24.51
C ALA A 128 0.95 18.13 -25.49
N ASP A 129 1.99 17.34 -25.71
CA ASP A 129 3.06 17.66 -26.65
C ASP A 129 2.59 17.55 -28.13
N LYS A 130 1.70 16.57 -28.45
CA LYS A 130 1.10 16.43 -29.79
C LYS A 130 0.14 17.57 -30.12
N ASN A 131 -0.64 18.05 -29.16
CA ASN A 131 -1.53 19.20 -29.36
C ASN A 131 -0.76 20.51 -29.67
N GLN A 132 0.52 20.55 -29.38
CA GLN A 132 1.42 21.62 -29.86
C GLN A 132 1.93 21.38 -31.29
N ASN A 133 1.83 20.14 -31.86
CA ASN A 133 2.49 19.73 -33.09
C ASN A 133 1.64 18.86 -34.06
N GLN A 134 0.33 19.03 -34.19
CA GLN A 134 -0.54 18.36 -35.17
C GLN A 134 -1.43 17.19 -34.70
N GLU A 135 -2.63 17.16 -35.36
CA GLU A 135 -3.76 16.26 -35.15
C GLU A 135 -3.49 14.80 -35.61
N GLY A 136 -4.12 13.85 -34.92
CA GLY A 136 -4.50 12.53 -35.43
C GLY A 136 -3.64 11.36 -34.98
N GLU A 137 -4.04 10.70 -33.91
CA GLU A 137 -3.80 9.29 -33.54
C GLU A 137 -4.24 9.03 -32.08
N GLY A 138 -5.19 9.85 -31.55
CA GLY A 138 -5.53 9.86 -30.13
C GLY A 138 -6.62 8.87 -29.67
N GLU A 139 -7.52 8.45 -30.58
CA GLU A 139 -8.76 7.78 -30.18
C GLU A 139 -8.57 6.30 -29.79
N GLU A 140 -7.75 5.51 -30.52
CA GLU A 140 -7.53 4.10 -30.18
C GLU A 140 -6.81 3.88 -28.84
N ASN A 141 -5.89 4.79 -28.50
CA ASN A 141 -5.16 4.71 -27.22
C ASN A 141 -6.03 5.12 -26.03
N GLU A 142 -7.00 5.97 -26.21
CA GLU A 142 -7.91 6.43 -25.14
C GLU A 142 -8.89 5.34 -24.73
N GLU A 143 -9.43 4.58 -25.71
CA GLU A 143 -10.30 3.41 -25.45
C GLU A 143 -9.55 2.29 -24.71
N GLU A 144 -8.31 1.98 -25.10
CA GLU A 144 -7.49 0.97 -24.44
C GLU A 144 -7.16 1.37 -22.99
N LEU A 145 -6.86 2.65 -22.77
CA LEU A 145 -6.58 3.20 -21.44
C LEU A 145 -7.82 3.14 -20.53
N GLU A 146 -9.00 3.46 -21.09
CA GLU A 146 -10.26 3.40 -20.35
C GLU A 146 -10.64 1.94 -20.00
N LYS A 147 -10.37 0.99 -20.90
CA LYS A 147 -10.57 -0.44 -20.63
C LYS A 147 -9.65 -0.93 -19.51
N LYS A 148 -8.36 -0.61 -19.56
CA LYS A 148 -7.40 -0.94 -18.49
C LYS A 148 -7.81 -0.34 -17.14
N ARG A 149 -8.35 0.89 -17.15
CA ARG A 149 -8.85 1.54 -15.92
C ARG A 149 -10.02 0.76 -15.31
N LYS A 150 -10.99 0.35 -16.12
CA LYS A 150 -12.14 -0.44 -15.66
C LYS A 150 -11.73 -1.80 -15.11
N GLU A 151 -10.82 -2.51 -15.80
CA GLU A 151 -10.28 -3.78 -15.33
C GLU A 151 -9.54 -3.63 -13.99
N MET A 152 -8.84 -2.52 -13.79
CA MET A 152 -8.11 -2.25 -12.57
C MET A 152 -9.03 -1.92 -11.40
N GLU A 153 -10.08 -1.12 -11.63
CA GLU A 153 -11.11 -0.83 -10.63
C GLU A 153 -11.82 -2.11 -10.18
N GLU A 154 -12.12 -3.02 -11.13
CA GLU A 154 -12.73 -4.31 -10.82
C GLU A 154 -11.79 -5.20 -10.00
N ASN A 155 -10.52 -5.26 -10.36
CA ASN A 155 -9.49 -6.00 -9.60
C ASN A 155 -9.30 -5.44 -8.19
N GLU A 156 -9.30 -4.11 -8.03
CA GLU A 156 -9.21 -3.47 -6.71
C GLU A 156 -10.42 -3.83 -5.83
N LEU A 157 -11.62 -3.82 -6.42
CA LEU A 157 -12.85 -4.21 -5.75
C LEU A 157 -12.84 -5.69 -5.33
N GLN A 158 -12.40 -6.58 -6.22
CA GLN A 158 -12.28 -8.01 -5.92
C GLN A 158 -11.25 -8.28 -4.82
N CYS A 159 -10.13 -7.57 -4.83
CA CYS A 159 -9.11 -7.68 -3.80
C CYS A 159 -9.64 -7.22 -2.43
N ALA A 160 -10.32 -6.08 -2.39
CA ALA A 160 -10.94 -5.57 -1.17
C ALA A 160 -11.99 -6.55 -0.62
N LEU A 161 -12.78 -7.17 -1.51
CA LEU A 161 -13.77 -8.17 -1.14
C LEU A 161 -13.13 -9.43 -0.55
N LYS A 162 -12.07 -9.95 -1.20
CA LYS A 162 -11.31 -11.11 -0.70
C LYS A 162 -10.69 -10.85 0.66
N MET A 163 -10.12 -9.67 0.86
CA MET A 163 -9.54 -9.27 2.16
C MET A 163 -10.61 -9.15 3.24
N SER A 164 -11.79 -8.61 2.91
CA SER A 164 -12.92 -8.51 3.83
C SER A 164 -13.44 -9.89 4.25
N LEU A 165 -13.60 -10.81 3.29
CA LEU A 165 -14.03 -12.19 3.56
C LEU A 165 -13.03 -12.94 4.43
N ALA A 166 -11.73 -12.82 4.15
CA ALA A 166 -10.68 -13.43 4.96
C ALA A 166 -10.70 -12.91 6.41
N ALA A 167 -10.88 -11.61 6.60
CA ALA A 167 -11.01 -11.00 7.92
C ALA A 167 -12.27 -11.46 8.68
N GLU A 168 -13.38 -11.73 7.98
CA GLU A 168 -14.59 -12.29 8.60
C GLU A 168 -14.40 -13.76 8.99
N GLU A 169 -13.71 -14.55 8.17
CA GLU A 169 -13.41 -15.96 8.48
C GLU A 169 -12.51 -16.08 9.72
N GLU A 170 -11.50 -15.23 9.84
CA GLU A 170 -10.64 -15.19 11.03
C GLU A 170 -11.45 -14.82 12.29
N LYS A 171 -12.34 -13.83 12.21
CA LYS A 171 -13.24 -13.47 13.31
C LYS A 171 -14.17 -14.62 13.72
N LYS A 172 -14.65 -15.42 12.75
CA LYS A 172 -15.48 -16.59 13.03
C LYS A 172 -14.68 -17.73 13.68
N LYS A 173 -13.41 -17.93 13.30
CA LYS A 173 -12.52 -18.91 13.93
C LYS A 173 -12.21 -18.54 15.38
N THR A 174 -11.94 -17.26 15.64
CA THR A 174 -11.62 -16.75 16.98
C THR A 174 -12.82 -16.80 17.94
N ARG A 175 -14.07 -16.80 17.43
CA ARG A 175 -15.30 -16.93 18.26
C ARG A 175 -15.68 -18.38 18.58
N ARG A 176 -15.05 -19.38 17.93
CA ARG A 176 -15.32 -20.79 18.14
C ARG A 176 -14.33 -21.49 19.09
N ASN A 177 -13.27 -20.82 19.46
CA ASN A 177 -12.31 -21.23 20.48
C ASN A 177 -12.51 -20.40 21.76
#